data_623f4362ed0baafc8230ae77aff83629
#
_entry.id   623f4362ed0baafc8230ae77aff83629
#
_cell.length_a   1.000
_cell.length_b   1.000
_cell.length_c   1.000
_cell.angle_alpha   90.00
_cell.angle_beta   90.00
_cell.angle_gamma   90.00
#
_symmetry.space_group_name_H-M   'P 1'
#
loop_
_entity.id
_entity.type
_entity.pdbx_description
1 polymer ?
#
loop_
_entity_poly.entity_id
_entity_poly.type
_entity_poly.pdbx_seq_one_letter_code
_entity_poly.pdbx_strand_id
1 'polypeptide(L)'
;LYNALEHAKIDKAELTGEKYMKKSVGIGSQISQISGVYYPTRIDNYCKIVRGMKYYGRYMDDIYIIHESKEFLKGLLNDIRGICDEYGLFINPKKTQIVKLSHGFTFLKIKYSLTETGKVIERISKDSVVRQRRKLKKLRRLLDEGKVSFADVRCSYASWRGGVQHYDSYTILKNMDKLFDELFIHPFIEGGHRNEQTNNEQK
;
A
#
# COMPACT_ATOMS: atom_id res chain seq x y z
N LEU A 1 5.75 9.67 9.19
CA LEU A 1 7.07 9.67 9.88
C LEU A 1 8.21 9.97 8.90
N TYR A 2 8.28 9.30 7.75
CA TYR A 2 9.37 9.49 6.78
C TYR A 2 9.53 10.93 6.31
N ASN A 3 8.43 11.62 5.99
CA ASN A 3 8.50 13.01 5.51
C ASN A 3 8.76 14.03 6.64
N ALA A 4 8.42 13.69 7.90
CA ALA A 4 8.72 14.56 9.03
C ALA A 4 10.21 14.58 9.36
N LEU A 5 10.87 13.45 9.18
CA LEU A 5 12.29 13.30 9.43
C LEU A 5 13.17 13.93 8.32
N GLU A 6 12.64 14.04 7.08
CA GLU A 6 13.34 14.75 6.00
C GLU A 6 13.35 16.27 6.18
N HIS A 7 12.40 16.84 6.93
CA HIS A 7 12.31 18.29 7.14
C HIS A 7 13.05 18.78 8.39
N ALA A 8 13.39 17.89 9.32
CA ALA A 8 14.19 18.26 10.49
C ALA A 8 15.68 18.37 10.12
N LYS A 9 16.03 19.43 9.42
CA LYS A 9 17.43 19.76 9.16
C LYS A 9 18.04 20.38 10.42
N ILE A 10 18.96 19.66 11.06
CA ILE A 10 19.82 20.24 12.09
C ILE A 10 21.07 20.73 11.39
N ASP A 11 21.53 21.90 11.77
CA ASP A 11 22.80 22.43 11.26
C ASP A 11 23.92 21.49 11.69
N LYS A 12 24.55 20.85 10.71
CA LYS A 12 25.58 19.85 10.92
C LYS A 12 26.91 20.50 11.33
N ALA A 13 27.05 21.81 11.11
CA ALA A 13 28.26 22.56 11.40
C ALA A 13 28.56 22.61 12.91
N GLU A 14 27.56 22.55 13.78
CA GLU A 14 27.74 22.54 15.23
C GLU A 14 28.30 21.20 15.76
N LEU A 15 28.12 20.09 15.05
CA LEU A 15 28.49 18.75 15.54
C LEU A 15 29.63 18.11 14.75
N THR A 16 29.75 18.33 13.47
CA THR A 16 30.69 17.61 12.58
C THR A 16 31.43 18.48 11.58
N GLY A 17 31.17 19.81 11.53
CA GLY A 17 31.68 20.73 10.49
C GLY A 17 31.01 20.58 9.13
N GLU A 18 30.03 19.68 8.98
CA GLU A 18 29.25 19.52 7.74
C GLU A 18 27.96 20.38 7.78
N LYS A 19 27.65 20.99 6.64
CA LYS A 19 26.59 22.02 6.53
C LYS A 19 25.18 21.62 6.96
N TYR A 20 24.83 20.32 6.95
CA TYR A 20 23.49 19.83 7.34
C TYR A 20 23.54 18.39 7.88
N MET A 21 22.80 18.11 8.91
CA MET A 21 22.57 16.77 9.42
C MET A 21 21.10 16.36 9.21
N LYS A 22 20.83 15.25 8.54
CA LYS A 22 19.49 14.68 8.48
C LYS A 22 19.18 13.97 9.80
N LYS A 23 18.14 14.44 10.49
CA LYS A 23 17.60 13.78 11.66
C LYS A 23 16.67 12.65 11.21
N SER A 24 17.08 11.41 11.33
CA SER A 24 16.24 10.27 10.96
C SER A 24 16.50 9.05 11.85
N VAL A 25 15.50 8.18 11.95
CA VAL A 25 15.68 6.85 12.55
C VAL A 25 16.23 5.92 11.49
N GLY A 26 17.33 5.21 11.77
CA GLY A 26 17.94 4.27 10.82
C GLY A 26 16.94 3.19 10.39
N ILE A 27 16.83 2.95 9.07
CA ILE A 27 15.92 1.94 8.52
C ILE A 27 16.58 0.56 8.64
N GLY A 28 15.77 -0.46 9.03
CA GLY A 28 16.19 -1.86 9.03
C GLY A 28 16.58 -2.43 10.38
N SER A 29 16.69 -1.62 11.43
CA SER A 29 16.90 -2.11 12.78
C SER A 29 15.56 -2.40 13.48
N GLN A 30 15.49 -3.45 14.30
CA GLN A 30 14.31 -3.75 15.13
C GLN A 30 13.98 -2.60 16.09
N ILE A 31 14.99 -1.96 16.67
CA ILE A 31 14.83 -0.80 17.56
C ILE A 31 14.12 0.34 16.84
N SER A 32 14.50 0.62 15.59
CA SER A 32 13.87 1.66 14.77
C SER A 32 12.41 1.35 14.48
N GLN A 33 12.07 0.09 14.22
CA GLN A 33 10.69 -0.35 13.99
C GLN A 33 9.85 -0.21 15.26
N ILE A 34 10.37 -0.67 16.41
CA ILE A 34 9.68 -0.55 17.70
C ILE A 34 9.50 0.93 18.06
N SER A 35 10.54 1.75 17.90
CA SER A 35 10.47 3.20 18.15
C SER A 35 9.43 3.88 17.25
N GLY A 36 9.37 3.52 15.96
CA GLY A 36 8.39 4.03 15.01
C GLY A 36 6.94 3.67 15.36
N VAL A 37 6.72 2.51 15.97
CA VAL A 37 5.40 2.11 16.48
C VAL A 37 5.08 2.82 17.79
N TYR A 38 6.07 2.93 18.70
CA TYR A 38 5.86 3.51 20.03
C TYR A 38 5.72 5.04 20.01
N TYR A 39 6.50 5.72 19.17
CA TYR A 39 6.61 7.18 19.16
C TYR A 39 5.26 7.92 18.98
N PRO A 40 4.33 7.47 18.11
CA PRO A 40 3.01 8.09 17.98
C PRO A 40 1.97 7.65 19.03
N THR A 41 2.32 6.86 20.03
CA THR A 41 1.39 6.32 21.06
C THR A 41 0.61 7.43 21.79
N ARG A 42 1.18 8.64 21.92
CA ARG A 42 0.46 9.77 22.51
C ARG A 42 -0.77 10.16 21.68
N ILE A 43 -0.71 10.03 20.36
CA ILE A 43 -1.87 10.24 19.47
C ILE A 43 -2.92 9.17 19.75
N ASP A 44 -2.49 7.89 19.88
CA ASP A 44 -3.40 6.78 20.21
C ASP A 44 -4.13 7.04 21.54
N ASN A 45 -3.37 7.39 22.59
CA ASN A 45 -3.92 7.68 23.91
C ASN A 45 -4.88 8.89 23.87
N TYR A 46 -4.50 9.95 23.17
CA TYR A 46 -5.38 11.11 22.99
C TYR A 46 -6.68 10.72 22.32
N CYS A 47 -6.62 10.05 21.20
CA CYS A 47 -7.81 9.63 20.46
C CYS A 47 -8.69 8.64 21.24
N LYS A 48 -8.08 7.61 21.83
CA LYS A 48 -8.82 6.50 22.48
C LYS A 48 -9.27 6.87 23.89
N ILE A 49 -8.42 7.48 24.69
CA ILE A 49 -8.67 7.71 26.13
C ILE A 49 -9.28 9.10 26.33
N VAL A 50 -8.60 10.16 25.84
CA VAL A 50 -9.04 11.53 26.10
C VAL A 50 -10.30 11.89 25.29
N ARG A 51 -10.33 11.53 24.00
CA ARG A 51 -11.47 11.84 23.11
C ARG A 51 -12.49 10.71 23.01
N GLY A 52 -12.23 9.54 23.61
CA GLY A 52 -13.16 8.40 23.64
C GLY A 52 -13.51 7.84 22.24
N MET A 53 -12.63 7.93 21.27
CA MET A 53 -12.91 7.52 19.90
C MET A 53 -13.14 6.02 19.81
N LYS A 54 -14.40 5.61 19.51
CA LYS A 54 -14.78 4.22 19.35
C LYS A 54 -14.14 3.60 18.10
N TYR A 55 -14.18 4.32 16.98
CA TYR A 55 -13.70 3.86 15.69
C TYR A 55 -12.41 4.56 15.31
N TYR A 56 -11.32 4.07 15.86
CA TYR A 56 -9.95 4.53 15.67
C TYR A 56 -9.05 3.34 15.40
N GLY A 57 -8.17 3.45 14.43
CA GLY A 57 -7.12 2.48 14.21
C GLY A 57 -5.88 3.12 13.60
N ARG A 58 -4.71 2.58 13.96
CA ARG A 58 -3.42 2.98 13.44
C ARG A 58 -2.60 1.76 13.04
N TYR A 59 -1.99 1.86 11.88
CA TYR A 59 -0.97 0.92 11.43
C TYR A 59 0.26 1.74 11.04
N MET A 60 1.29 1.69 11.89
CA MET A 60 2.49 2.52 11.78
C MET A 60 2.14 4.02 11.73
N ASP A 61 2.32 4.65 10.55
CA ASP A 61 2.04 6.04 10.24
C ASP A 61 0.65 6.30 9.65
N ASP A 62 -0.04 5.24 9.21
CA ASP A 62 -1.38 5.34 8.66
C ASP A 62 -2.43 5.29 9.79
N ILE A 63 -3.27 6.33 9.88
CA ILE A 63 -4.34 6.45 10.88
C ILE A 63 -5.69 6.61 10.18
N TYR A 64 -6.72 5.92 10.67
CA TYR A 64 -8.10 6.22 10.32
C TYR A 64 -8.93 6.49 11.58
N ILE A 65 -9.89 7.39 11.44
CA ILE A 65 -10.86 7.77 12.48
C ILE A 65 -12.21 7.91 11.83
N ILE A 66 -13.25 7.31 12.43
CA ILE A 66 -14.62 7.42 11.93
C ILE A 66 -15.50 8.08 12.97
N HIS A 67 -16.22 9.12 12.57
CA HIS A 67 -17.16 9.85 13.41
C HIS A 67 -18.26 10.46 12.54
N GLU A 68 -19.45 10.66 13.11
CA GLU A 68 -20.62 11.19 12.40
C GLU A 68 -20.48 12.68 12.06
N SER A 69 -19.90 13.47 12.97
CA SER A 69 -19.70 14.91 12.77
C SER A 69 -18.39 15.21 12.06
N LYS A 70 -18.48 15.89 10.92
CA LYS A 70 -17.35 16.38 10.18
C LYS A 70 -16.60 17.50 10.91
N GLU A 71 -17.35 18.35 11.62
CA GLU A 71 -16.80 19.45 12.41
C GLU A 71 -15.95 18.92 13.55
N PHE A 72 -16.45 17.88 14.23
CA PHE A 72 -15.70 17.18 15.27
C PHE A 72 -14.39 16.61 14.72
N LEU A 73 -14.43 15.95 13.55
CA LEU A 73 -13.22 15.41 12.91
C LEU A 73 -12.21 16.49 12.52
N LYS A 74 -12.68 17.69 12.12
CA LYS A 74 -11.78 18.83 11.84
C LYS A 74 -11.10 19.33 13.12
N GLY A 75 -11.85 19.47 14.22
CA GLY A 75 -11.29 19.84 15.52
C GLY A 75 -10.28 18.82 16.00
N LEU A 76 -10.64 17.53 15.98
CA LEU A 76 -9.75 16.44 16.35
C LEU A 76 -8.46 16.40 15.51
N LEU A 77 -8.56 16.66 14.21
CA LEU A 77 -7.39 16.74 13.33
C LEU A 77 -6.45 17.89 13.72
N ASN A 78 -6.99 19.04 14.13
CA ASN A 78 -6.18 20.16 14.61
C ASN A 78 -5.49 19.82 15.93
N ASP A 79 -6.19 19.16 16.87
CA ASP A 79 -5.61 18.70 18.10
C ASP A 79 -4.45 17.71 17.85
N ILE A 80 -4.66 16.75 16.94
CA ILE A 80 -3.61 15.79 16.53
C ILE A 80 -2.41 16.51 15.90
N ARG A 81 -2.65 17.55 15.09
CA ARG A 81 -1.56 18.38 14.53
C ARG A 81 -0.73 19.02 15.63
N GLY A 82 -1.39 19.63 16.63
CA GLY A 82 -0.71 20.20 17.79
C GLY A 82 0.17 19.18 18.51
N ILE A 83 -0.35 17.97 18.76
CA ILE A 83 0.44 16.88 19.34
C ILE A 83 1.61 16.49 18.44
N CYS A 84 1.41 16.41 17.12
CA CYS A 84 2.47 16.08 16.19
C CYS A 84 3.57 17.15 16.20
N ASP A 85 3.21 18.42 16.24
CA ASP A 85 4.15 19.56 16.27
C ASP A 85 5.01 19.53 17.54
N GLU A 86 4.42 19.24 18.72
CA GLU A 86 5.15 19.05 19.97
C GLU A 86 6.21 17.92 19.87
N TYR A 87 5.96 16.89 19.10
CA TYR A 87 6.85 15.73 18.94
C TYR A 87 7.74 15.82 17.69
N GLY A 88 7.72 16.94 16.96
CA GLY A 88 8.44 17.09 15.70
C GLY A 88 7.97 16.13 14.60
N LEU A 89 6.71 15.70 14.66
CA LEU A 89 6.06 14.90 13.63
C LEU A 89 5.31 15.81 12.66
N PHE A 90 5.22 15.40 11.41
CA PHE A 90 4.51 16.17 10.38
C PHE A 90 3.39 15.35 9.74
N ILE A 91 2.18 15.86 9.76
CA ILE A 91 1.04 15.27 9.06
C ILE A 91 1.05 15.73 7.60
N ASN A 92 1.12 14.78 6.67
CA ASN A 92 1.11 15.10 5.23
C ASN A 92 -0.28 15.60 4.79
N PRO A 93 -0.43 16.91 4.46
CA PRO A 93 -1.73 17.49 4.13
C PRO A 93 -2.32 16.94 2.83
N LYS A 94 -1.48 16.47 1.90
CA LYS A 94 -1.94 15.89 0.62
C LYS A 94 -2.54 14.49 0.79
N LYS A 95 -2.14 13.76 1.83
CA LYS A 95 -2.65 12.41 2.13
C LYS A 95 -3.76 12.41 3.18
N THR A 96 -3.87 13.48 3.97
CA THR A 96 -4.88 13.60 5.02
C THR A 96 -6.17 14.19 4.47
N GLN A 97 -7.26 13.45 4.61
CA GLN A 97 -8.55 13.86 4.05
C GLN A 97 -9.69 13.40 4.95
N ILE A 98 -10.75 14.23 5.01
CA ILE A 98 -12.02 13.89 5.67
C ILE A 98 -13.04 13.61 4.57
N VAL A 99 -13.48 12.37 4.47
CA VAL A 99 -14.39 11.90 3.42
C VAL A 99 -15.64 11.23 3.99
N LYS A 100 -16.73 11.22 3.23
CA LYS A 100 -17.92 10.42 3.58
C LYS A 100 -17.62 8.94 3.34
N LEU A 101 -18.09 8.05 4.22
CA LEU A 101 -17.90 6.60 4.09
C LEU A 101 -18.52 6.03 2.79
N SER A 102 -19.59 6.65 2.27
CA SER A 102 -20.19 6.27 0.98
C SER A 102 -19.26 6.50 -0.21
N HIS A 103 -18.37 7.52 -0.14
CA HIS A 103 -17.34 7.75 -1.16
C HIS A 103 -16.14 6.82 -0.99
N GLY A 104 -16.02 6.24 0.20
CA GLY A 104 -14.94 5.33 0.60
C GLY A 104 -13.61 6.03 0.84
N PHE A 105 -12.76 5.35 1.60
CA PHE A 105 -11.38 5.73 1.87
C PHE A 105 -10.47 4.53 1.63
N THR A 106 -9.18 4.80 1.43
CA THR A 106 -8.19 3.73 1.23
C THR A 106 -7.33 3.62 2.48
N PHE A 107 -7.24 2.40 3.03
CA PHE A 107 -6.37 2.06 4.15
C PHE A 107 -5.63 0.75 3.82
N LEU A 108 -4.33 0.72 3.99
CA LEU A 108 -3.47 -0.44 3.68
C LEU A 108 -3.69 -1.04 2.28
N LYS A 109 -3.87 -0.18 1.29
CA LYS A 109 -4.13 -0.54 -0.13
C LYS A 109 -5.51 -1.13 -0.41
N ILE A 110 -6.40 -1.20 0.58
CA ILE A 110 -7.79 -1.63 0.43
C ILE A 110 -8.68 -0.39 0.49
N LYS A 111 -9.60 -0.27 -0.45
CA LYS A 111 -10.64 0.75 -0.46
C LYS A 111 -11.87 0.22 0.25
N TYR A 112 -12.23 0.87 1.34
CA TYR A 112 -13.43 0.62 2.13
C TYR A 112 -14.52 1.61 1.74
N SER A 113 -15.73 1.15 1.54
CA SER A 113 -16.89 2.01 1.34
C SER A 113 -18.13 1.41 2.01
N LEU A 114 -19.02 2.28 2.49
CA LEU A 114 -20.28 1.89 3.11
C LEU A 114 -21.43 2.14 2.13
N THR A 115 -22.25 1.12 1.89
CA THR A 115 -23.48 1.26 1.10
C THR A 115 -24.58 1.89 1.94
N GLU A 116 -25.65 2.36 1.30
CA GLU A 116 -26.84 2.87 1.97
C GLU A 116 -27.54 1.80 2.83
N THR A 117 -27.38 0.54 2.47
CA THR A 117 -27.90 -0.61 3.25
C THR A 117 -27.05 -1.00 4.45
N GLY A 118 -25.94 -0.25 4.73
CA GLY A 118 -25.03 -0.54 5.84
C GLY A 118 -23.99 -1.63 5.54
N LYS A 119 -23.95 -2.18 4.31
CA LYS A 119 -22.95 -3.17 3.94
C LYS A 119 -21.60 -2.49 3.67
N VAL A 120 -20.54 -3.01 4.27
CA VAL A 120 -19.16 -2.61 3.95
C VAL A 120 -18.69 -3.33 2.69
N ILE A 121 -18.17 -2.58 1.74
CA ILE A 121 -17.53 -3.09 0.52
C ILE A 121 -16.04 -2.87 0.65
N GLU A 122 -15.28 -3.94 0.48
CA GLU A 122 -13.82 -3.95 0.54
C GLU A 122 -13.25 -4.26 -0.84
N ARG A 123 -12.52 -3.33 -1.43
CA ARG A 123 -11.93 -3.51 -2.76
C ARG A 123 -10.44 -3.19 -2.73
N ILE A 124 -9.67 -3.96 -3.48
CA ILE A 124 -8.27 -3.61 -3.72
C ILE A 124 -8.15 -2.25 -4.43
N SER A 125 -7.18 -1.43 -4.03
CA SER A 125 -6.97 -0.11 -4.65
C SER A 125 -6.61 -0.23 -6.13
N LYS A 126 -7.05 0.75 -6.95
CA LYS A 126 -6.72 0.81 -8.39
C LYS A 126 -5.22 0.78 -8.64
N ASP A 127 -4.43 1.46 -7.82
CA ASP A 127 -2.97 1.51 -7.94
C ASP A 127 -2.33 0.14 -7.74
N SER A 128 -2.87 -0.68 -6.84
CA SER A 128 -2.41 -2.05 -6.62
C SER A 128 -2.65 -2.92 -7.85
N VAL A 129 -3.82 -2.79 -8.48
CA VAL A 129 -4.15 -3.49 -9.74
C VAL A 129 -3.23 -3.06 -10.88
N VAL A 130 -3.03 -1.75 -11.06
CA VAL A 130 -2.13 -1.20 -12.08
C VAL A 130 -0.70 -1.70 -11.89
N ARG A 131 -0.22 -1.70 -10.64
CA ARG A 131 1.12 -2.21 -10.29
C ARG A 131 1.26 -3.69 -10.65
N GLN A 132 0.26 -4.50 -10.35
CA GLN A 132 0.27 -5.92 -10.68
C GLN A 132 0.27 -6.16 -12.21
N ARG A 133 -0.51 -5.41 -12.99
CA ARG A 133 -0.47 -5.48 -14.46
C ARG A 133 0.92 -5.16 -15.01
N ARG A 134 1.55 -4.11 -14.49
CA ARG A 134 2.93 -3.75 -14.88
C ARG A 134 3.93 -4.85 -14.49
N LYS A 135 3.74 -5.45 -13.30
CA LYS A 135 4.58 -6.58 -12.85
C LYS A 135 4.46 -7.78 -13.78
N LEU A 136 3.24 -8.18 -14.19
CA LEU A 136 3.04 -9.29 -15.12
C LEU A 136 3.73 -9.02 -16.48
N LYS A 137 3.56 -7.83 -17.06
CA LYS A 137 4.24 -7.45 -18.29
C LYS A 137 5.77 -7.46 -18.18
N LYS A 138 6.32 -7.07 -17.01
CA LYS A 138 7.76 -7.16 -16.73
C LYS A 138 8.20 -8.62 -16.62
N LEU A 139 7.45 -9.45 -15.92
CA LEU A 139 7.76 -10.88 -15.76
C LEU A 139 7.73 -11.61 -17.10
N ARG A 140 6.83 -11.24 -18.03
CA ARG A 140 6.82 -11.79 -19.40
C ARG A 140 8.17 -11.54 -20.08
N ARG A 141 8.66 -10.30 -20.09
CA ARG A 141 9.96 -9.97 -20.68
C ARG A 141 11.11 -10.73 -20.04
N LEU A 142 11.12 -10.83 -18.71
CA LEU A 142 12.16 -11.57 -17.98
C LEU A 142 12.11 -13.08 -18.27
N LEU A 143 10.93 -13.64 -18.51
CA LEU A 143 10.76 -15.03 -18.93
C LEU A 143 11.29 -15.23 -20.34
N ASP A 144 11.01 -14.33 -21.29
CA ASP A 144 11.54 -14.39 -22.66
C ASP A 144 13.07 -14.26 -22.70
N GLU A 145 13.64 -13.49 -21.75
CA GLU A 145 15.08 -13.34 -21.58
C GLU A 145 15.73 -14.52 -20.80
N GLY A 146 14.96 -15.52 -20.37
CA GLY A 146 15.45 -16.66 -19.57
C GLY A 146 15.89 -16.31 -18.15
N LYS A 147 15.57 -15.11 -17.65
CA LYS A 147 16.00 -14.61 -16.31
C LYS A 147 15.12 -15.10 -15.17
N VAL A 148 13.91 -15.56 -15.46
CA VAL A 148 12.97 -16.14 -14.49
C VAL A 148 12.34 -17.39 -15.11
N SER A 149 11.95 -18.36 -14.28
CA SER A 149 11.22 -19.53 -14.73
C SER A 149 9.71 -19.27 -14.78
N PHE A 150 8.97 -20.09 -15.56
CA PHE A 150 7.49 -20.03 -15.54
C PHE A 150 6.93 -20.37 -14.15
N ALA A 151 7.61 -21.25 -13.39
CA ALA A 151 7.23 -21.57 -12.02
C ALA A 151 7.28 -20.34 -11.12
N ASP A 152 8.31 -19.50 -11.22
CA ASP A 152 8.44 -18.25 -10.45
C ASP A 152 7.32 -17.27 -10.81
N VAL A 153 7.01 -17.14 -12.09
CA VAL A 153 5.90 -16.30 -12.58
C VAL A 153 4.57 -16.76 -11.98
N ARG A 154 4.30 -18.07 -12.05
CA ARG A 154 3.08 -18.69 -11.50
C ARG A 154 2.99 -18.50 -10.00
N CYS A 155 4.05 -18.76 -9.25
CA CYS A 155 4.09 -18.54 -7.80
C CYS A 155 3.85 -17.07 -7.44
N SER A 156 4.48 -16.14 -8.17
CA SER A 156 4.29 -14.70 -7.96
C SER A 156 2.85 -14.26 -8.21
N TYR A 157 2.20 -14.81 -9.24
CA TYR A 157 0.80 -14.48 -9.56
C TYR A 157 -0.16 -15.12 -8.56
N ALA A 158 0.02 -16.39 -8.22
CA ALA A 158 -0.80 -17.11 -7.26
C ALA A 158 -0.80 -16.45 -5.87
N SER A 159 0.37 -15.99 -5.41
CA SER A 159 0.50 -15.24 -4.16
C SER A 159 -0.33 -13.94 -4.16
N TRP A 160 -0.25 -13.16 -5.25
CA TRP A 160 -1.06 -11.94 -5.37
C TRP A 160 -2.56 -12.26 -5.45
N ARG A 161 -2.93 -13.24 -6.27
CA ARG A 161 -4.32 -13.69 -6.45
C ARG A 161 -4.94 -14.17 -5.15
N GLY A 162 -4.19 -14.97 -4.37
CA GLY A 162 -4.59 -15.44 -3.06
C GLY A 162 -4.88 -14.32 -2.08
N GLY A 163 -4.04 -13.27 -2.06
CA GLY A 163 -4.28 -12.09 -1.21
C GLY A 163 -5.50 -11.26 -1.63
N VAL A 164 -5.83 -11.24 -2.94
CA VAL A 164 -6.93 -10.41 -3.47
C VAL A 164 -8.30 -11.11 -3.39
N GLN A 165 -8.35 -12.43 -3.40
CA GLN A 165 -9.61 -13.21 -3.41
C GLN A 165 -10.49 -13.02 -2.17
N HIS A 166 -9.93 -12.52 -1.07
CA HIS A 166 -10.65 -12.27 0.18
C HIS A 166 -11.48 -10.99 0.16
N TYR A 167 -11.37 -10.18 -0.88
CA TYR A 167 -12.07 -8.91 -1.05
C TYR A 167 -13.15 -8.98 -2.14
N ASP A 168 -13.98 -7.95 -2.27
CA ASP A 168 -14.97 -7.80 -3.35
C ASP A 168 -14.27 -7.56 -4.70
N SER A 169 -13.57 -8.56 -5.22
CA SER A 169 -12.62 -8.43 -6.33
C SER A 169 -12.87 -9.37 -7.50
N TYR A 170 -14.05 -10.02 -7.58
CA TYR A 170 -14.37 -11.00 -8.62
C TYR A 170 -14.04 -10.52 -10.04
N THR A 171 -14.54 -9.34 -10.43
CA THR A 171 -14.29 -8.78 -11.76
C THR A 171 -12.80 -8.47 -12.01
N ILE A 172 -12.10 -8.02 -10.96
CA ILE A 172 -10.66 -7.73 -11.02
C ILE A 172 -9.88 -9.03 -11.26
N LEU A 173 -10.21 -10.07 -10.50
CA LEU A 173 -9.56 -11.39 -10.63
C LEU A 173 -9.82 -11.97 -12.02
N LYS A 174 -11.06 -12.00 -12.49
CA LYS A 174 -11.42 -12.47 -13.84
C LYS A 174 -10.61 -11.77 -14.94
N ASN A 175 -10.49 -10.44 -14.86
CA ASN A 175 -9.72 -9.67 -15.84
C ASN A 175 -8.21 -9.90 -15.73
N MET A 176 -7.70 -10.15 -14.52
CA MET A 176 -6.28 -10.43 -14.30
C MET A 176 -5.91 -11.86 -14.68
N ASP A 177 -6.79 -12.83 -14.41
CA ASP A 177 -6.64 -14.22 -14.87
C ASP A 177 -6.57 -14.25 -16.41
N LYS A 178 -7.50 -13.57 -17.09
CA LYS A 178 -7.46 -13.42 -18.55
C LYS A 178 -6.14 -12.82 -19.06
N LEU A 179 -5.67 -11.74 -18.43
CA LEU A 179 -4.38 -11.14 -18.81
C LEU A 179 -3.21 -12.09 -18.56
N PHE A 180 -3.26 -12.88 -17.48
CA PHE A 180 -2.23 -13.88 -17.21
C PHE A 180 -2.20 -14.96 -18.28
N ASP A 181 -3.37 -15.47 -18.69
CA ASP A 181 -3.51 -16.47 -19.75
C ASP A 181 -2.99 -15.94 -21.08
N GLU A 182 -3.39 -14.72 -21.47
CA GLU A 182 -2.90 -14.05 -22.68
C GLU A 182 -1.38 -13.87 -22.70
N LEU A 183 -0.77 -13.57 -21.57
CA LEU A 183 0.67 -13.33 -21.49
C LEU A 183 1.50 -14.62 -21.38
N PHE A 184 0.98 -15.64 -20.73
CA PHE A 184 1.82 -16.79 -20.33
C PHE A 184 1.31 -18.15 -20.77
N ILE A 185 0.05 -18.32 -21.12
CA ILE A 185 -0.52 -19.62 -21.54
C ILE A 185 -0.67 -19.68 -23.07
N HIS A 186 -1.34 -18.73 -23.68
CA HIS A 186 -1.56 -18.73 -25.14
C HIS A 186 -0.27 -18.81 -25.98
N PRO A 187 0.81 -18.05 -25.65
CA PRO A 187 2.06 -18.14 -26.42
C PRO A 187 2.73 -19.50 -26.37
N PHE A 188 2.54 -20.28 -25.30
CA PHE A 188 3.07 -21.64 -25.22
C PHE A 188 2.30 -22.64 -26.06
N ILE A 189 0.98 -22.47 -26.18
CA ILE A 189 0.12 -23.32 -27.03
C ILE A 189 0.43 -23.09 -28.51
N GLU A 190 0.56 -21.84 -28.95
CA GLU A 190 0.89 -21.50 -30.34
C GLU A 190 2.33 -21.89 -30.72
N GLY A 191 3.29 -21.81 -29.78
CA GLY A 191 4.68 -22.23 -30.01
C GLY A 191 4.86 -23.74 -30.07
N GLY A 192 4.04 -24.50 -29.34
CA GLY A 192 4.04 -25.97 -29.37
C GLY A 192 3.65 -26.56 -30.72
N HIS A 193 2.64 -25.98 -31.39
CA HIS A 193 2.20 -26.42 -32.71
C HIS A 193 3.22 -26.14 -33.83
N ARG A 194 4.12 -25.15 -33.69
CA ARG A 194 5.16 -24.88 -34.71
C ARG A 194 6.27 -25.93 -34.67
N ASN A 195 6.60 -26.48 -33.53
CA ASN A 195 7.66 -27.47 -33.40
C ASN A 195 7.25 -28.88 -33.83
N GLU A 196 5.93 -29.18 -33.88
CA GLU A 196 5.43 -30.45 -34.40
C GLU A 196 5.33 -30.46 -35.95
N GLN A 197 5.13 -29.30 -36.57
CA GLN A 197 5.06 -29.22 -38.04
C GLN A 197 6.45 -29.29 -38.71
N THR A 198 7.51 -28.80 -38.04
CA THR A 198 8.87 -28.88 -38.60
C THR A 198 9.50 -30.27 -38.51
N ASN A 199 9.01 -31.15 -37.64
CA ASN A 199 9.51 -32.53 -37.58
C ASN A 199 8.84 -33.51 -38.52
N ASN A 200 7.72 -33.12 -39.17
CA ASN A 200 7.02 -33.98 -40.14
C ASN A 200 7.44 -33.71 -41.61
N GLU A 201 8.21 -32.66 -41.87
CA GLU A 201 8.73 -32.38 -43.23
C GLU A 201 10.14 -32.93 -43.49
N GLN A 202 10.73 -33.66 -42.51
CA GLN A 202 12.06 -34.30 -42.66
C GLN A 202 12.02 -35.84 -42.57
N LYS A 203 10.91 -36.47 -42.95
CA LYS A 203 10.88 -37.94 -43.14
C LYS A 203 10.49 -38.32 -44.56
#